data_09ba64d75e81feb8aea922d10b197591
#
_entry.id   09ba64d75e81feb8aea922d10b197591
#
_cell.length_a   1.000
_cell.length_b   1.000
_cell.length_c   1.000
_cell.angle_alpha   90.00
_cell.angle_beta   90.00
_cell.angle_gamma   90.00
#
_symmetry.space_group_name_H-M   'P 1'
#
loop_
_entity.id
_entity.type
_entity.pdbx_description
1 polymer ?
#
loop_
_entity_poly.entity_id
_entity_poly.type
_entity_poly.pdbx_seq_one_letter_code
_entity_poly.pdbx_strand_id
1 'polypeptide(L)'
;MKKTLLALTLVLALLIPLSATAAVKAGGVCKKAGLTSTYLGKKYTCVKSGKKLVWNKGVVIPTPKPSPTPTPTAIGDPEGAIGSTPTPTPTPTPTPTRTIDPTRAIQGQACLRNSGDVVGYNDAKVLVVLMCNQFDDRYFPRPGGRAVDQDTGEIAPPVPPKGNEPTVPSGNAEINPYVKPPVVTSKPITGLTSSTAFEDLTSCRLPDGDPQLTNMTVGFPLPQGRVNFTKKTVVQILPVSFSDITSATNPGTDYKKPIEVMKSFWEAQSFVGSEIEVRTPSTYKQLPKKVLEYELTSGLYGFESRKYSDFVRFVVSQYDSEIDFSKVETVVVVFPLATTQEQIGTWVVDTQNTFVTSEGSIFNYMLAGKGVTKTDSSAWVHEYGHALGLTDMRFVDPVNSNIQRPEGLGVFDVMGSGSTVPEILLWSRFLINVLAPKQVLCISQPSTSTHWIRPLEQRDTDLKGLIIPTGTYTAIIIESRRSYGWDSFLSPKDQGVLVYTVDTRIPYKRSPMQLIVPSRTLDREWYTDSALKVGETVTTNGWKITVVESGDFGDVIKVEKIG
;
A
#
# COMPACT_ATOMS: atom_id res chain seq x y z
N MET A 1 -63.64 -21.20 -28.04
CA MET A 1 -63.90 -19.76 -27.96
C MET A 1 -63.55 -19.28 -26.58
N LYS A 2 -62.44 -18.58 -26.42
CA LYS A 2 -62.21 -17.48 -25.45
C LYS A 2 -60.77 -16.99 -25.70
N LYS A 3 -60.67 -15.78 -26.19
CA LYS A 3 -59.46 -15.04 -26.51
C LYS A 3 -58.85 -14.53 -25.20
N THR A 4 -57.59 -14.77 -24.94
CA THR A 4 -56.88 -14.11 -23.86
C THR A 4 -55.90 -13.12 -24.46
N LEU A 5 -56.09 -11.84 -24.19
CA LEU A 5 -55.27 -10.70 -24.57
C LEU A 5 -53.96 -10.73 -23.79
N LEU A 6 -52.84 -10.70 -24.48
CA LEU A 6 -51.53 -10.51 -23.88
C LEU A 6 -51.23 -9.00 -23.89
N ALA A 7 -51.15 -8.41 -22.71
CA ALA A 7 -50.75 -7.01 -22.53
C ALA A 7 -49.21 -6.92 -22.57
N LEU A 8 -48.68 -6.24 -23.59
CA LEU A 8 -47.27 -5.93 -23.79
C LEU A 8 -46.96 -4.62 -23.05
N THR A 9 -46.35 -4.71 -21.86
CA THR A 9 -45.84 -3.53 -21.15
C THR A 9 -44.48 -3.12 -21.71
N LEU A 10 -44.47 -1.99 -22.40
CA LEU A 10 -43.28 -1.33 -22.95
C LEU A 10 -42.55 -0.62 -21.81
N VAL A 11 -41.40 -1.15 -21.38
CA VAL A 11 -40.48 -0.47 -20.44
C VAL A 11 -39.64 0.51 -21.25
N LEU A 12 -39.97 1.80 -21.13
CA LEU A 12 -39.20 2.91 -21.69
C LEU A 12 -37.97 3.16 -20.79
N ALA A 13 -36.80 2.66 -21.19
CA ALA A 13 -35.55 2.96 -20.56
C ALA A 13 -35.17 4.41 -20.82
N LEU A 14 -35.23 5.27 -19.79
CA LEU A 14 -34.65 6.61 -19.84
C LEU A 14 -33.13 6.49 -19.90
N LEU A 15 -32.55 6.68 -21.06
CA LEU A 15 -31.14 6.97 -21.29
C LEU A 15 -30.85 8.38 -20.77
N ILE A 16 -30.33 8.49 -19.56
CA ILE A 16 -29.72 9.73 -19.07
C ILE A 16 -28.31 9.80 -19.68
N PRO A 17 -27.97 10.80 -20.51
CA PRO A 17 -26.61 10.95 -21.00
C PRO A 17 -25.71 11.35 -19.80
N LEU A 18 -24.73 10.51 -19.44
CA LEU A 18 -23.61 10.93 -18.60
C LEU A 18 -22.90 12.08 -19.31
N SER A 19 -23.06 13.27 -18.77
CA SER A 19 -22.32 14.45 -19.22
C SER A 19 -20.85 14.26 -18.82
N ALA A 20 -20.03 13.82 -19.77
CA ALA A 20 -18.58 13.93 -19.62
C ALA A 20 -18.24 15.40 -19.33
N THR A 21 -17.74 15.71 -18.15
CA THR A 21 -17.23 17.03 -17.78
C THR A 21 -15.99 17.29 -18.64
N ALA A 22 -16.15 18.04 -19.72
CA ALA A 22 -15.04 18.44 -20.58
C ALA A 22 -14.01 19.22 -19.75
N ALA A 23 -12.74 18.81 -19.81
CA ALA A 23 -11.64 19.47 -19.12
C ALA A 23 -11.63 20.98 -19.41
N VAL A 24 -11.50 21.81 -18.36
CA VAL A 24 -11.49 23.25 -18.48
C VAL A 24 -10.21 23.71 -19.17
N LYS A 25 -10.33 24.29 -20.37
CA LYS A 25 -9.19 24.88 -21.11
C LYS A 25 -9.56 26.24 -21.68
N ALA A 26 -8.57 27.10 -21.83
CA ALA A 26 -8.75 28.42 -22.45
C ALA A 26 -9.45 28.32 -23.82
N GLY A 27 -10.49 29.13 -24.05
CA GLY A 27 -11.29 29.10 -25.26
C GLY A 27 -12.35 28.00 -25.33
N GLY A 28 -12.34 27.04 -24.41
CA GLY A 28 -13.37 25.99 -24.29
C GLY A 28 -14.72 26.59 -23.89
N VAL A 29 -15.83 25.99 -24.37
CA VAL A 29 -17.19 26.47 -24.10
C VAL A 29 -17.54 26.31 -22.63
N CYS A 30 -18.21 27.29 -22.03
CA CYS A 30 -18.70 27.26 -20.66
C CYS A 30 -20.20 27.60 -20.59
N LYS A 31 -20.86 27.25 -19.47
CA LYS A 31 -22.33 27.25 -19.41
C LYS A 31 -22.94 28.57 -18.89
N LYS A 32 -22.22 29.36 -18.10
CA LYS A 32 -22.75 30.57 -17.44
C LYS A 32 -21.64 31.62 -17.29
N ALA A 33 -21.90 32.83 -17.76
CA ALA A 33 -20.96 33.96 -17.58
C ALA A 33 -20.68 34.22 -16.08
N GLY A 34 -19.43 34.47 -15.74
CA GLY A 34 -18.98 34.65 -14.35
C GLY A 34 -18.67 33.34 -13.59
N LEU A 35 -19.04 32.16 -14.12
CA LEU A 35 -18.64 30.89 -13.51
C LEU A 35 -17.12 30.78 -13.49
N THR A 36 -16.57 30.37 -12.35
CA THR A 36 -15.11 30.14 -12.19
C THR A 36 -14.81 28.67 -12.01
N SER A 37 -13.66 28.24 -12.49
CA SER A 37 -13.14 26.88 -12.29
C SER A 37 -11.64 26.91 -12.17
N THR A 38 -11.07 26.06 -11.31
CA THR A 38 -9.63 25.93 -11.14
C THR A 38 -9.16 24.65 -11.83
N TYR A 39 -8.14 24.77 -12.68
CA TYR A 39 -7.55 23.64 -13.36
C TYR A 39 -6.05 23.89 -13.59
N LEU A 40 -5.19 22.92 -13.25
CA LEU A 40 -3.72 23.01 -13.36
C LEU A 40 -3.13 24.31 -12.78
N GLY A 41 -3.49 24.65 -11.53
CA GLY A 41 -2.95 25.82 -10.84
C GLY A 41 -3.41 27.18 -11.39
N LYS A 42 -4.37 27.21 -12.32
CA LYS A 42 -4.95 28.44 -12.89
C LYS A 42 -6.43 28.55 -12.59
N LYS A 43 -6.88 29.74 -12.27
CA LYS A 43 -8.30 30.09 -12.12
C LYS A 43 -8.84 30.61 -13.44
N TYR A 44 -9.80 29.92 -14.01
CA TYR A 44 -10.50 30.29 -15.24
C TYR A 44 -11.83 30.93 -14.90
N THR A 45 -12.22 31.92 -15.68
CA THR A 45 -13.54 32.56 -15.57
C THR A 45 -14.26 32.45 -16.93
N CYS A 46 -15.52 32.09 -16.88
CA CYS A 46 -16.37 32.02 -18.05
C CYS A 46 -16.76 33.43 -18.51
N VAL A 47 -16.34 33.81 -19.69
CA VAL A 47 -16.55 35.16 -20.26
C VAL A 47 -17.29 35.07 -21.60
N LYS A 48 -18.00 36.17 -21.94
CA LYS A 48 -18.65 36.30 -23.25
C LYS A 48 -17.62 36.64 -24.30
N SER A 49 -17.55 35.87 -25.35
CA SER A 49 -16.71 36.16 -26.55
C SER A 49 -17.58 36.08 -27.79
N GLY A 50 -17.98 37.21 -28.32
CA GLY A 50 -18.98 37.33 -29.39
C GLY A 50 -20.33 36.74 -28.93
N LYS A 51 -20.83 35.77 -29.67
CA LYS A 51 -22.12 35.08 -29.39
C LYS A 51 -21.98 33.83 -28.50
N LYS A 52 -20.76 33.53 -28.00
CA LYS A 52 -20.48 32.31 -27.22
C LYS A 52 -19.95 32.65 -25.82
N LEU A 53 -20.13 31.77 -24.87
CA LEU A 53 -19.50 31.79 -23.57
C LEU A 53 -18.29 30.84 -23.58
N VAL A 54 -17.11 31.35 -23.21
CA VAL A 54 -15.87 30.59 -23.24
C VAL A 54 -15.02 30.84 -22.01
N TRP A 55 -14.18 29.88 -21.63
CA TRP A 55 -13.21 30.04 -20.58
C TRP A 55 -12.09 31.01 -21.02
N ASN A 56 -11.74 31.99 -20.16
CA ASN A 56 -10.62 32.90 -20.41
C ASN A 56 -9.27 32.17 -20.39
N LYS A 57 -8.15 32.90 -20.56
CA LYS A 57 -6.79 32.32 -20.55
C LYS A 57 -6.35 31.72 -19.18
N GLY A 58 -7.15 31.94 -18.13
CA GLY A 58 -6.81 31.53 -16.77
C GLY A 58 -5.72 32.42 -16.13
N VAL A 59 -5.87 32.70 -14.85
CA VAL A 59 -4.90 33.45 -14.03
C VAL A 59 -4.22 32.48 -13.09
N VAL A 60 -2.89 32.50 -13.02
CA VAL A 60 -2.10 31.68 -12.09
C VAL A 60 -2.48 32.05 -10.65
N ILE A 61 -2.77 31.06 -9.84
CA ILE A 61 -3.03 31.24 -8.40
C ILE A 61 -1.68 31.38 -7.71
N PRO A 62 -1.37 32.52 -7.06
CA PRO A 62 -0.11 32.67 -6.33
C PRO A 62 -0.04 31.65 -5.18
N THR A 63 1.05 30.94 -5.05
CA THR A 63 1.36 30.15 -3.86
C THR A 63 1.56 31.11 -2.67
N PRO A 64 0.94 30.88 -1.52
CA PRO A 64 1.17 31.72 -0.35
C PRO A 64 2.64 31.68 0.05
N LYS A 65 3.26 32.86 0.15
CA LYS A 65 4.62 33.03 0.66
C LYS A 65 4.63 32.60 2.13
N PRO A 66 5.58 31.77 2.58
CA PRO A 66 5.64 31.39 3.99
C PRO A 66 5.79 32.65 4.86
N SER A 67 4.94 32.74 5.88
CA SER A 67 4.99 33.79 6.90
C SER A 67 6.31 33.65 7.66
N PRO A 68 7.01 34.79 7.97
CA PRO A 68 8.23 34.71 8.74
C PRO A 68 7.94 34.16 10.14
N THR A 69 8.72 33.20 10.56
CA THR A 69 8.72 32.64 11.92
C THR A 69 9.03 33.78 12.92
N PRO A 70 8.26 33.96 13.99
CA PRO A 70 8.58 34.94 15.00
C PRO A 70 9.90 34.59 15.70
N THR A 71 10.82 35.54 15.74
CA THR A 71 12.07 35.50 16.47
C THR A 71 11.78 35.42 17.97
N PRO A 72 12.40 34.51 18.75
CA PRO A 72 12.22 34.49 20.19
C PRO A 72 12.79 35.76 20.83
N THR A 73 11.98 36.43 21.61
CA THR A 73 12.40 37.56 22.44
C THR A 73 13.30 37.04 23.56
N ALA A 74 14.53 37.50 23.61
CA ALA A 74 15.47 37.23 24.69
C ALA A 74 15.00 37.89 25.99
N ILE A 75 14.83 37.07 27.03
CA ILE A 75 14.69 37.53 28.42
C ILE A 75 16.11 37.82 28.92
N GLY A 76 16.36 39.06 29.34
CA GLY A 76 17.64 39.48 29.85
C GLY A 76 17.92 38.95 31.25
N ASP A 77 19.16 38.57 31.49
CA ASP A 77 19.77 38.41 32.84
C ASP A 77 20.91 39.40 33.04
N PRO A 78 21.13 39.87 34.25
CA PRO A 78 22.02 40.99 34.50
C PRO A 78 23.45 40.56 34.89
N GLU A 79 24.37 41.41 34.48
CA GLU A 79 25.70 41.73 35.06
C GLU A 79 26.77 40.64 35.28
N GLY A 80 27.88 40.87 34.61
CA GLY A 80 29.19 40.28 34.93
C GLY A 80 30.22 40.56 33.83
N ALA A 81 30.88 41.72 33.93
CA ALA A 81 31.97 42.13 33.05
C ALA A 81 33.17 41.18 33.01
N ILE A 82 33.77 41.02 31.82
CA ILE A 82 35.21 41.21 31.54
C ILE A 82 35.40 41.14 30.02
N GLY A 83 36.09 42.10 29.46
CA GLY A 83 36.28 42.32 28.05
C GLY A 83 37.08 41.24 27.31
N SER A 84 36.62 40.94 26.11
CA SER A 84 37.43 40.35 25.07
C SER A 84 37.09 41.01 23.74
N THR A 85 38.09 41.47 23.07
CA THR A 85 38.10 42.13 21.77
C THR A 85 37.39 41.28 20.73
N PRO A 86 36.48 41.84 19.88
CA PRO A 86 35.82 41.05 18.84
C PRO A 86 36.83 40.65 17.76
N THR A 87 36.93 39.34 17.54
CA THR A 87 37.62 38.75 16.38
C THR A 87 36.85 39.17 15.12
N PRO A 88 37.50 39.67 14.06
CA PRO A 88 36.81 40.04 12.84
C PRO A 88 36.13 38.82 12.19
N THR A 89 34.85 38.95 11.90
CA THR A 89 34.08 37.98 11.11
C THR A 89 34.73 37.82 9.75
N PRO A 90 35.06 36.58 9.32
CA PRO A 90 35.64 36.38 7.99
C PRO A 90 34.63 36.81 6.92
N THR A 91 35.06 37.64 6.01
CA THR A 91 34.32 38.04 4.81
C THR A 91 34.00 36.78 4.01
N PRO A 92 32.76 36.52 3.59
CA PRO A 92 32.43 35.36 2.80
C PRO A 92 33.23 35.39 1.49
N THR A 93 34.06 34.40 1.28
CA THR A 93 34.75 34.14 0.01
C THR A 93 33.69 33.94 -1.07
N PRO A 94 33.78 34.64 -2.22
CA PRO A 94 32.83 34.48 -3.30
C PRO A 94 32.86 33.02 -3.76
N THR A 95 31.72 32.34 -3.72
CA THR A 95 31.57 30.98 -4.25
C THR A 95 31.93 30.99 -5.74
N PRO A 96 32.86 30.17 -6.20
CA PRO A 96 33.24 30.14 -7.62
C PRO A 96 32.00 29.78 -8.46
N THR A 97 31.71 30.62 -9.45
CA THR A 97 30.65 30.36 -10.43
C THR A 97 31.05 29.15 -11.26
N ARG A 98 30.45 28.00 -10.99
CA ARG A 98 30.74 26.77 -11.76
C ARG A 98 30.29 26.92 -13.20
N THR A 99 31.17 26.63 -14.13
CA THR A 99 30.84 26.54 -15.55
C THR A 99 30.12 25.22 -15.81
N ILE A 100 28.94 25.30 -16.38
CA ILE A 100 28.16 24.11 -16.77
C ILE A 100 28.84 23.44 -17.97
N ASP A 101 29.10 22.15 -17.87
CA ASP A 101 29.55 21.34 -19.01
C ASP A 101 28.36 21.12 -19.98
N PRO A 102 28.38 21.69 -21.18
CA PRO A 102 27.27 21.62 -22.13
C PRO A 102 27.05 20.23 -22.71
N THR A 103 27.92 19.27 -22.46
CA THR A 103 27.80 17.89 -22.94
C THR A 103 26.96 17.02 -22.00
N ARG A 104 26.70 17.49 -20.78
CA ARG A 104 25.89 16.76 -19.78
C ARG A 104 24.41 17.05 -19.90
N ALA A 105 23.60 16.08 -19.57
CA ALA A 105 22.16 16.22 -19.51
C ALA A 105 21.73 17.30 -18.51
N ILE A 106 20.59 17.95 -18.75
CA ILE A 106 20.01 18.96 -17.89
C ILE A 106 18.59 18.53 -17.50
N GLN A 107 18.21 18.75 -16.25
CA GLN A 107 16.85 18.52 -15.77
C GLN A 107 15.84 19.22 -16.69
N GLY A 108 14.74 18.52 -17.04
CA GLY A 108 13.72 19.02 -17.96
C GLY A 108 14.06 18.88 -19.45
N GLN A 109 15.30 18.53 -19.81
CA GLN A 109 15.69 18.24 -21.19
C GLN A 109 15.03 16.94 -21.66
N ALA A 110 14.67 16.89 -22.96
CA ALA A 110 14.11 15.69 -23.55
C ALA A 110 15.10 14.51 -23.50
N CYS A 111 14.58 13.32 -23.23
CA CYS A 111 15.35 12.08 -23.16
C CYS A 111 14.64 10.95 -23.91
N LEU A 112 15.37 9.90 -24.23
CA LEU A 112 14.77 8.70 -24.81
C LEU A 112 14.31 7.78 -23.70
N ARG A 113 13.10 7.25 -23.80
CA ARG A 113 12.58 6.20 -22.90
C ARG A 113 13.59 5.06 -22.85
N ASN A 114 13.84 4.55 -21.65
CA ASN A 114 14.82 3.50 -21.39
C ASN A 114 16.31 3.92 -21.63
N SER A 115 16.61 5.21 -21.85
CA SER A 115 17.98 5.66 -21.64
C SER A 115 18.32 5.46 -20.16
N GLY A 116 19.39 4.77 -19.86
CA GLY A 116 19.84 4.57 -18.47
C GLY A 116 20.02 5.89 -17.72
N ASP A 117 20.29 5.80 -16.43
CA ASP A 117 20.64 6.95 -15.62
C ASP A 117 21.88 7.66 -16.16
N VAL A 118 21.85 8.97 -16.13
CA VAL A 118 22.99 9.81 -16.56
C VAL A 118 23.36 10.80 -15.46
N VAL A 119 24.61 11.22 -15.41
CA VAL A 119 25.04 12.32 -14.55
C VAL A 119 24.82 13.63 -15.29
N GLY A 120 24.02 14.51 -14.72
CA GLY A 120 23.67 15.79 -15.32
C GLY A 120 23.34 16.86 -14.27
N TYR A 121 22.94 18.03 -14.71
CA TYR A 121 22.64 19.16 -13.83
C TYR A 121 21.16 19.25 -13.49
N ASN A 122 20.83 19.44 -12.22
CA ASN A 122 19.49 19.83 -11.79
C ASN A 122 19.26 21.34 -12.01
N ASP A 123 18.03 21.84 -11.70
CA ASP A 123 17.68 23.24 -11.85
C ASP A 123 18.56 24.19 -11.01
N ALA A 124 19.14 23.70 -9.91
CA ALA A 124 20.11 24.45 -9.09
C ALA A 124 21.55 24.38 -9.63
N LYS A 125 21.77 23.83 -10.82
CA LYS A 125 23.09 23.64 -11.45
C LYS A 125 24.06 22.76 -10.64
N VAL A 126 23.52 21.82 -9.91
CA VAL A 126 24.27 20.81 -9.13
C VAL A 126 24.28 19.51 -9.90
N LEU A 127 25.44 18.84 -9.97
CA LEU A 127 25.55 17.51 -10.57
C LEU A 127 24.80 16.47 -9.74
N VAL A 128 23.89 15.78 -10.38
CA VAL A 128 23.04 14.74 -9.79
C VAL A 128 22.88 13.59 -10.78
N VAL A 129 22.46 12.46 -10.31
CA VAL A 129 22.00 11.39 -11.20
C VAL A 129 20.62 11.79 -11.71
N LEU A 130 20.48 11.86 -13.04
CA LEU A 130 19.21 12.12 -13.73
C LEU A 130 18.71 10.83 -14.34
N MET A 131 17.39 10.64 -14.33
CA MET A 131 16.71 9.58 -15.04
C MET A 131 15.67 10.13 -16.00
N CYS A 132 15.36 9.40 -17.05
CA CYS A 132 14.33 9.77 -18.00
C CYS A 132 12.95 9.39 -17.43
N ASN A 133 12.08 10.39 -17.25
CA ASN A 133 10.71 10.13 -16.83
C ASN A 133 9.91 9.55 -18.01
N GLN A 134 9.33 8.39 -17.80
CA GLN A 134 8.57 7.67 -18.83
C GLN A 134 7.20 8.29 -19.19
N PHE A 135 6.74 9.31 -18.43
CA PHE A 135 5.44 9.95 -18.67
C PHE A 135 5.54 11.17 -19.60
N ASP A 136 6.66 11.89 -19.56
CA ASP A 136 6.85 13.12 -20.33
C ASP A 136 8.16 13.16 -21.13
N ASP A 137 8.92 12.07 -21.12
CA ASP A 137 10.17 11.90 -21.86
C ASP A 137 11.20 13.01 -21.56
N ARG A 138 11.31 13.39 -20.26
CA ARG A 138 12.25 14.41 -19.79
C ARG A 138 13.11 13.90 -18.63
N TYR A 139 14.32 14.46 -18.53
CA TYR A 139 15.23 14.15 -17.43
C TYR A 139 14.78 14.78 -16.12
N PHE A 140 14.78 13.98 -15.04
CA PHE A 140 14.55 14.43 -13.66
C PHE A 140 15.66 13.92 -12.75
N PRO A 141 15.97 14.65 -11.64
CA PRO A 141 16.84 14.13 -10.61
C PRO A 141 16.30 12.80 -10.09
N ARG A 142 17.18 11.80 -10.06
CA ARG A 142 16.80 10.49 -9.53
C ARG A 142 16.58 10.58 -8.03
N PRO A 143 15.36 10.37 -7.51
CA PRO A 143 15.12 10.34 -6.07
C PRO A 143 15.95 9.25 -5.41
N GLY A 144 16.64 9.58 -4.31
CA GLY A 144 17.57 8.65 -3.66
C GLY A 144 18.82 8.31 -4.50
N GLY A 145 19.09 9.07 -5.57
CA GLY A 145 20.31 8.92 -6.36
C GLY A 145 21.54 9.08 -5.48
N ARG A 146 22.58 8.27 -5.76
CA ARG A 146 23.87 8.35 -5.06
C ARG A 146 24.47 9.74 -5.22
N ALA A 147 25.20 10.20 -4.21
CA ALA A 147 25.93 11.45 -4.29
C ALA A 147 26.87 11.44 -5.52
N VAL A 148 26.91 12.57 -6.22
CA VAL A 148 27.79 12.77 -7.37
C VAL A 148 28.89 13.73 -6.94
N ASP A 149 30.13 13.34 -7.14
CA ASP A 149 31.25 14.25 -6.96
C ASP A 149 31.10 15.45 -7.89
N GLN A 150 31.12 16.62 -7.30
CA GLN A 150 30.75 17.82 -8.04
C GLN A 150 31.85 18.33 -8.98
N ASP A 151 33.07 17.84 -8.83
CA ASP A 151 34.22 18.26 -9.64
C ASP A 151 34.51 17.23 -10.76
N THR A 152 34.41 15.95 -10.44
CA THR A 152 34.68 14.87 -11.40
C THR A 152 33.44 14.35 -12.10
N GLY A 153 32.27 14.48 -11.46
CA GLY A 153 31.01 13.87 -11.91
C GLY A 153 30.95 12.36 -11.66
N GLU A 154 31.85 11.81 -10.85
CA GLU A 154 31.80 10.42 -10.46
C GLU A 154 30.66 10.16 -9.45
N ILE A 155 29.95 9.05 -9.65
CA ILE A 155 28.91 8.62 -8.70
C ILE A 155 29.63 7.98 -7.52
N ALA A 156 29.41 8.49 -6.31
CA ALA A 156 29.97 7.90 -5.10
C ALA A 156 29.73 6.39 -5.05
N PRO A 157 30.72 5.60 -4.62
CA PRO A 157 30.52 4.18 -4.41
C PRO A 157 29.39 3.96 -3.40
N PRO A 158 28.66 2.83 -3.46
CA PRO A 158 27.66 2.54 -2.46
C PRO A 158 28.31 2.63 -1.07
N VAL A 159 27.74 3.41 -0.18
CA VAL A 159 28.19 3.47 1.20
C VAL A 159 28.06 2.07 1.76
N PRO A 160 29.12 1.43 2.25
CA PRO A 160 28.97 0.14 2.90
C PRO A 160 28.01 0.31 4.07
N PRO A 161 27.10 -0.64 4.32
CA PRO A 161 26.14 -0.54 5.40
C PRO A 161 26.91 -0.31 6.71
N LYS A 162 26.54 0.71 7.45
CA LYS A 162 27.05 0.92 8.81
C LYS A 162 26.67 -0.33 9.60
N GLY A 163 27.64 -1.05 10.12
CA GLY A 163 27.54 -2.36 10.73
C GLY A 163 26.69 -2.46 11.98
N ASN A 164 25.46 -2.00 11.98
CA ASN A 164 24.40 -2.21 12.96
C ASN A 164 23.00 -1.98 12.35
N GLU A 165 22.87 -1.98 11.01
CA GLU A 165 21.56 -2.07 10.41
C GLU A 165 21.04 -3.49 10.66
N PRO A 166 19.77 -3.67 11.08
CA PRO A 166 19.17 -4.98 11.03
C PRO A 166 19.27 -5.46 9.59
N THR A 167 20.09 -6.46 9.36
CA THR A 167 20.23 -7.09 8.05
C THR A 167 18.85 -7.55 7.64
N VAL A 168 18.25 -6.86 6.65
CA VAL A 168 17.10 -7.42 5.94
C VAL A 168 17.57 -8.76 5.39
N PRO A 169 17.00 -9.88 5.81
CA PRO A 169 17.45 -11.17 5.32
C PRO A 169 17.25 -11.21 3.82
N SER A 170 18.32 -11.23 3.08
CA SER A 170 18.29 -11.42 1.64
C SER A 170 17.74 -12.81 1.34
N GLY A 171 16.55 -12.88 0.78
CA GLY A 171 16.05 -13.93 -0.10
C GLY A 171 15.92 -15.38 0.37
N ASN A 172 16.27 -15.74 1.62
CA ASN A 172 16.11 -17.08 2.20
C ASN A 172 15.85 -17.04 3.71
N ALA A 173 15.34 -15.93 4.23
CA ALA A 173 14.95 -15.88 5.63
C ALA A 173 13.84 -16.90 5.89
N GLU A 174 14.06 -17.76 6.85
CA GLU A 174 12.97 -18.58 7.38
C GLU A 174 11.88 -17.63 7.88
N ILE A 175 10.66 -17.84 7.39
CA ILE A 175 9.49 -17.10 7.87
C ILE A 175 9.40 -17.30 9.37
N ASN A 176 9.01 -16.22 10.08
CA ASN A 176 8.73 -16.29 11.50
C ASN A 176 7.79 -17.46 11.79
N PRO A 177 8.11 -18.34 12.75
CA PRO A 177 7.20 -19.42 13.11
C PRO A 177 5.92 -18.79 13.70
N TYR A 178 4.77 -19.35 13.33
CA TYR A 178 3.54 -19.03 14.02
C TYR A 178 3.63 -19.50 15.48
N VAL A 179 3.52 -18.56 16.42
CA VAL A 179 3.50 -18.87 17.86
C VAL A 179 2.08 -18.73 18.38
N LYS A 180 1.49 -19.87 18.76
CA LYS A 180 0.12 -19.88 19.29
C LYS A 180 -0.01 -18.91 20.47
N PRO A 181 -0.95 -17.93 20.40
CA PRO A 181 -1.17 -17.02 21.52
C PRO A 181 -1.53 -17.78 22.81
N PRO A 182 -1.00 -17.40 23.97
CA PRO A 182 -1.36 -18.00 25.24
C PRO A 182 -2.81 -17.70 25.60
N VAL A 183 -3.40 -18.55 26.42
CA VAL A 183 -4.68 -18.22 27.06
C VAL A 183 -4.41 -17.20 28.16
N VAL A 184 -4.91 -15.98 27.99
CA VAL A 184 -4.69 -14.90 28.92
C VAL A 184 -5.93 -14.73 29.83
N THR A 185 -5.74 -14.91 31.14
CA THR A 185 -6.77 -14.76 32.17
C THR A 185 -6.63 -13.47 32.98
N SER A 186 -5.49 -12.78 32.88
CA SER A 186 -5.24 -11.50 33.51
C SER A 186 -6.19 -10.41 32.96
N LYS A 187 -6.49 -9.43 33.81
CA LYS A 187 -7.37 -8.30 33.51
C LYS A 187 -6.71 -6.99 33.95
N PRO A 188 -7.12 -5.84 33.38
CA PRO A 188 -6.66 -4.54 33.86
C PRO A 188 -6.99 -4.31 35.34
N ILE A 189 -6.16 -3.56 36.03
CA ILE A 189 -6.37 -3.16 37.44
C ILE A 189 -7.55 -2.19 37.55
N THR A 190 -7.78 -1.38 36.53
CA THR A 190 -8.91 -0.44 36.46
C THR A 190 -10.29 -1.11 36.49
N GLY A 191 -10.36 -2.43 36.46
CA GLY A 191 -11.63 -3.16 36.49
C GLY A 191 -12.49 -2.98 35.24
N LEU A 192 -11.98 -2.38 34.18
CA LEU A 192 -12.68 -2.24 32.91
C LEU A 192 -13.00 -3.63 32.33
N THR A 193 -14.22 -3.79 31.90
CA THR A 193 -14.60 -4.92 31.04
C THR A 193 -14.44 -4.50 29.59
N SER A 194 -14.05 -5.46 28.73
CA SER A 194 -14.07 -5.22 27.29
C SER A 194 -15.46 -4.72 26.88
N SER A 195 -15.52 -3.69 26.03
CA SER A 195 -16.80 -3.14 25.58
C SER A 195 -17.64 -4.23 24.91
N THR A 196 -18.89 -4.39 25.37
CA THR A 196 -19.85 -5.33 24.79
C THR A 196 -20.91 -4.62 23.95
N ALA A 197 -20.84 -3.29 23.85
CA ALA A 197 -21.83 -2.51 23.11
C ALA A 197 -21.72 -2.81 21.61
N PHE A 198 -22.85 -3.16 21.01
CA PHE A 198 -23.02 -3.23 19.58
C PHE A 198 -23.23 -1.80 19.10
N GLU A 199 -22.23 -1.21 18.47
CA GLU A 199 -22.37 0.08 17.82
C GLU A 199 -22.51 -0.10 16.31
N ASP A 200 -23.21 0.85 15.69
CA ASP A 200 -23.31 0.93 14.25
C ASP A 200 -21.92 1.26 13.66
N LEU A 201 -21.32 0.32 12.96
CA LEU A 201 -20.02 0.49 12.30
C LEU A 201 -20.11 1.26 10.98
N THR A 202 -21.30 1.69 10.54
CA THR A 202 -21.52 2.34 9.25
C THR A 202 -20.69 3.62 9.12
N SER A 203 -20.64 4.44 10.17
CA SER A 203 -19.85 5.69 10.16
C SER A 203 -18.33 5.47 10.11
N CYS A 204 -17.86 4.27 10.44
CA CYS A 204 -16.45 3.88 10.35
C CYS A 204 -16.10 3.21 9.03
N ARG A 205 -17.07 2.93 8.17
CA ARG A 205 -16.83 2.41 6.81
C ARG A 205 -16.57 3.57 5.87
N LEU A 206 -15.32 4.05 5.85
CA LEU A 206 -14.93 5.16 4.98
C LEU A 206 -15.08 4.76 3.51
N PRO A 207 -15.71 5.61 2.67
CA PRO A 207 -15.82 5.30 1.25
C PRO A 207 -14.44 5.29 0.57
N ASP A 208 -14.33 4.51 -0.49
CA ASP A 208 -13.15 4.57 -1.37
C ASP A 208 -13.09 5.94 -2.04
N GLY A 209 -11.97 6.63 -1.86
CA GLY A 209 -11.69 7.96 -2.41
C GLY A 209 -10.55 7.97 -3.43
N ASP A 210 -9.96 6.80 -3.74
CA ASP A 210 -8.85 6.70 -4.70
C ASP A 210 -9.36 6.97 -6.12
N PRO A 211 -8.82 7.98 -6.81
CA PRO A 211 -9.17 8.26 -8.20
C PRO A 211 -8.61 7.22 -9.18
N GLN A 212 -7.68 6.38 -8.76
CA GLN A 212 -7.14 5.28 -9.56
C GLN A 212 -7.99 4.04 -9.34
N LEU A 213 -8.82 3.69 -10.27
CA LEU A 213 -9.67 2.50 -10.26
C LEU A 213 -8.82 1.22 -10.35
N THR A 214 -8.01 1.00 -9.33
CA THR A 214 -7.26 -0.24 -9.18
C THR A 214 -8.14 -1.25 -8.49
N ASN A 215 -8.52 -2.33 -8.80
CA ASN A 215 -9.37 -3.30 -8.08
C ASN A 215 -8.83 -3.70 -6.69
N MET A 216 -8.13 -2.79 -6.02
CA MET A 216 -7.60 -2.85 -4.66
C MET A 216 -7.87 -1.52 -3.98
N THR A 217 -8.20 -1.52 -2.69
CA THR A 217 -8.58 -0.32 -1.98
C THR A 217 -8.24 -0.38 -0.49
N VAL A 218 -8.23 0.76 0.16
CA VAL A 218 -8.27 0.88 1.63
C VAL A 218 -9.62 1.42 2.11
N GLY A 219 -10.58 1.65 1.21
CA GLY A 219 -11.93 2.15 1.49
C GLY A 219 -13.03 1.12 1.20
N PHE A 220 -14.26 1.48 1.48
CA PHE A 220 -15.45 0.64 1.29
C PHE A 220 -16.32 1.12 0.12
N PRO A 221 -17.02 0.19 -0.56
CA PRO A 221 -16.92 -1.26 -0.43
C PRO A 221 -15.67 -1.82 -1.12
N LEU A 222 -15.31 -3.06 -0.80
CA LEU A 222 -14.30 -3.77 -1.61
C LEU A 222 -14.74 -3.82 -3.08
N PRO A 223 -13.81 -3.73 -4.02
CA PRO A 223 -14.10 -3.82 -5.44
C PRO A 223 -14.76 -5.16 -5.80
N GLN A 224 -15.61 -5.13 -6.81
CA GLN A 224 -16.28 -6.34 -7.30
C GLN A 224 -15.26 -7.39 -7.76
N GLY A 225 -15.58 -8.66 -7.51
CA GLY A 225 -14.74 -9.79 -7.92
C GLY A 225 -13.61 -10.12 -6.95
N ARG A 226 -13.46 -9.37 -5.85
CA ARG A 226 -12.52 -9.76 -4.78
C ARG A 226 -13.04 -10.96 -4.02
N VAL A 227 -12.11 -11.77 -3.53
CA VAL A 227 -12.44 -12.97 -2.75
C VAL A 227 -13.20 -12.59 -1.49
N ASN A 228 -14.37 -13.16 -1.30
CA ASN A 228 -15.14 -12.97 -0.07
C ASN A 228 -14.62 -13.92 1.02
N PHE A 229 -13.68 -13.42 1.82
CA PHE A 229 -13.00 -14.21 2.84
C PHE A 229 -13.80 -14.34 4.16
N THR A 230 -15.12 -14.32 4.11
CA THR A 230 -16.00 -14.59 5.29
C THR A 230 -16.52 -16.03 5.32
N LYS A 231 -16.07 -16.85 4.41
CA LYS A 231 -16.50 -18.26 4.21
C LYS A 231 -15.33 -19.09 3.68
N LYS A 232 -15.59 -20.34 3.35
CA LYS A 232 -14.64 -21.20 2.64
C LYS A 232 -14.43 -20.69 1.21
N THR A 233 -13.17 -20.49 0.83
CA THR A 233 -12.73 -20.06 -0.51
C THR A 233 -11.91 -21.16 -1.18
N VAL A 234 -11.87 -21.17 -2.50
CA VAL A 234 -11.13 -22.17 -3.28
C VAL A 234 -10.03 -21.51 -4.10
N VAL A 235 -8.81 -21.96 -3.88
CA VAL A 235 -7.62 -21.62 -4.67
C VAL A 235 -7.24 -22.83 -5.52
N GLN A 236 -7.22 -22.66 -6.85
CA GLN A 236 -6.82 -23.69 -7.80
C GLN A 236 -5.40 -23.43 -8.28
N ILE A 237 -4.49 -24.36 -7.97
CA ILE A 237 -3.14 -24.35 -8.53
C ILE A 237 -3.20 -24.92 -9.95
N LEU A 238 -2.54 -24.25 -10.89
CA LEU A 238 -2.40 -24.64 -12.30
C LEU A 238 -0.92 -24.85 -12.63
N PRO A 239 -0.39 -26.04 -12.40
CA PRO A 239 1.03 -26.34 -12.63
C PRO A 239 1.31 -26.55 -14.11
N VAL A 240 2.17 -25.73 -14.71
CA VAL A 240 2.56 -25.85 -16.11
C VAL A 240 4.07 -26.01 -16.27
N SER A 241 4.47 -26.78 -17.27
CA SER A 241 5.85 -26.93 -17.74
C SER A 241 5.94 -26.51 -19.21
N PHE A 242 7.16 -26.44 -19.75
CA PHE A 242 7.40 -25.97 -21.10
C PHE A 242 8.07 -27.07 -21.95
N SER A 243 8.09 -26.92 -23.28
CA SER A 243 8.73 -27.90 -24.15
C SER A 243 10.25 -28.06 -23.88
N ASP A 244 10.88 -27.04 -23.31
CA ASP A 244 12.31 -27.00 -22.98
C ASP A 244 12.59 -27.07 -21.46
N ILE A 245 11.58 -26.97 -20.62
CA ILE A 245 11.70 -27.10 -19.15
C ILE A 245 10.55 -27.99 -18.65
N THR A 246 10.84 -29.27 -18.46
CA THR A 246 9.89 -30.25 -17.93
C THR A 246 10.16 -30.53 -16.45
N SER A 247 9.18 -31.09 -15.76
CA SER A 247 9.34 -31.61 -14.42
C SER A 247 8.57 -32.92 -14.25
N ALA A 248 9.22 -33.89 -13.63
CA ALA A 248 8.60 -35.15 -13.22
C ALA A 248 8.19 -35.14 -11.72
N THR A 249 8.43 -34.04 -11.01
CA THR A 249 8.07 -33.90 -9.59
C THR A 249 6.57 -33.60 -9.44
N ASN A 250 6.07 -33.76 -8.21
CA ASN A 250 4.68 -33.42 -7.89
C ASN A 250 4.58 -31.94 -7.47
N PRO A 251 3.78 -31.12 -8.16
CA PRO A 251 3.62 -29.70 -7.83
C PRO A 251 3.18 -29.44 -6.39
N GLY A 252 2.31 -30.30 -5.85
CA GLY A 252 1.86 -30.22 -4.46
C GLY A 252 3.00 -30.45 -3.45
N THR A 253 4.05 -31.19 -3.84
CA THR A 253 5.27 -31.33 -3.05
C THR A 253 6.20 -30.15 -3.24
N ASP A 254 6.40 -29.71 -4.48
CA ASP A 254 7.29 -28.60 -4.83
C ASP A 254 6.87 -27.29 -4.14
N TYR A 255 5.57 -27.05 -4.03
CA TYR A 255 4.99 -25.82 -3.47
C TYR A 255 4.28 -26.03 -2.12
N LYS A 256 4.52 -27.19 -1.45
CA LYS A 256 3.89 -27.52 -0.18
C LYS A 256 4.02 -26.41 0.86
N LYS A 257 5.27 -25.97 1.12
CA LYS A 257 5.56 -24.98 2.16
C LYS A 257 4.84 -23.64 1.91
N PRO A 258 4.98 -22.95 0.75
CA PRO A 258 4.29 -21.69 0.53
C PRO A 258 2.75 -21.82 0.55
N ILE A 259 2.19 -22.92 0.07
CA ILE A 259 0.75 -23.18 0.13
C ILE A 259 0.28 -23.28 1.60
N GLU A 260 0.97 -24.08 2.42
CA GLU A 260 0.62 -24.26 3.82
C GLU A 260 0.76 -22.98 4.63
N VAL A 261 1.80 -22.19 4.38
CA VAL A 261 2.01 -20.91 5.05
C VAL A 261 0.94 -19.89 4.65
N MET A 262 0.68 -19.73 3.36
CA MET A 262 -0.38 -18.84 2.87
C MET A 262 -1.74 -19.19 3.49
N LYS A 263 -2.10 -20.47 3.45
CA LYS A 263 -3.35 -20.97 4.06
C LYS A 263 -3.39 -20.66 5.56
N SER A 264 -2.37 -21.10 6.31
CA SER A 264 -2.30 -20.90 7.76
C SER A 264 -2.32 -19.44 8.17
N PHE A 265 -1.61 -18.59 7.42
CA PHE A 265 -1.59 -17.16 7.67
C PHE A 265 -2.99 -16.54 7.54
N TRP A 266 -3.63 -16.70 6.39
CA TRP A 266 -4.92 -16.03 6.15
C TRP A 266 -6.05 -16.61 7.00
N GLU A 267 -6.09 -17.91 7.22
CA GLU A 267 -7.04 -18.52 8.18
C GLU A 267 -6.83 -17.98 9.60
N ALA A 268 -5.59 -17.71 9.98
CA ALA A 268 -5.28 -17.08 11.25
C ALA A 268 -5.71 -15.60 11.32
N GLN A 269 -5.86 -14.87 10.22
CA GLN A 269 -6.38 -13.50 10.24
C GLN A 269 -7.88 -13.44 10.51
N SER A 270 -8.61 -14.55 10.29
CA SER A 270 -10.07 -14.57 10.36
C SER A 270 -10.58 -14.91 11.78
N PHE A 271 -11.46 -14.07 12.29
CA PHE A 271 -12.23 -14.32 13.52
C PHE A 271 -13.65 -14.86 13.23
N VAL A 272 -14.01 -14.98 11.94
CA VAL A 272 -15.32 -15.50 11.52
C VAL A 272 -15.24 -16.96 11.00
N GLY A 273 -14.06 -17.58 11.11
CA GLY A 273 -13.86 -18.99 10.75
C GLY A 273 -13.74 -19.23 9.23
N SER A 274 -13.08 -18.31 8.52
CA SER A 274 -12.79 -18.48 7.10
C SER A 274 -11.79 -19.61 6.86
N GLU A 275 -11.94 -20.31 5.75
CA GLU A 275 -11.08 -21.44 5.36
C GLU A 275 -10.62 -21.29 3.92
N ILE A 276 -9.42 -21.77 3.61
CA ILE A 276 -8.89 -21.87 2.24
C ILE A 276 -8.75 -23.33 1.86
N GLU A 277 -9.48 -23.76 0.83
CA GLU A 277 -9.25 -25.02 0.15
C GLU A 277 -8.28 -24.78 -1.00
N VAL A 278 -7.14 -25.47 -1.02
CA VAL A 278 -6.18 -25.42 -2.12
C VAL A 278 -6.23 -26.74 -2.88
N ARG A 279 -6.49 -26.66 -4.18
CA ARG A 279 -6.52 -27.82 -5.09
C ARG A 279 -5.30 -27.77 -5.99
N THR A 280 -4.54 -28.86 -6.05
CA THR A 280 -3.31 -28.96 -6.84
C THR A 280 -3.30 -30.25 -7.64
N PRO A 281 -3.23 -30.19 -8.99
CA PRO A 281 -2.98 -31.37 -9.82
C PRO A 281 -1.65 -32.04 -9.45
N SER A 282 -1.58 -33.37 -9.59
CA SER A 282 -0.39 -34.14 -9.22
C SER A 282 0.78 -34.04 -10.20
N THR A 283 0.55 -33.47 -11.38
CA THR A 283 1.54 -33.37 -12.46
C THR A 283 1.52 -31.98 -13.10
N TYR A 284 2.65 -31.58 -13.67
CA TYR A 284 2.72 -30.40 -14.52
C TYR A 284 2.15 -30.71 -15.90
N LYS A 285 1.27 -29.83 -16.39
CA LYS A 285 0.79 -29.88 -17.78
C LYS A 285 1.82 -29.25 -18.71
N GLN A 286 2.32 -30.02 -19.67
CA GLN A 286 3.32 -29.50 -20.60
C GLN A 286 2.64 -28.59 -21.65
N LEU A 287 3.13 -27.37 -21.75
CA LEU A 287 2.75 -26.41 -22.78
C LEU A 287 3.58 -26.60 -24.06
N PRO A 288 3.04 -26.26 -25.25
CA PRO A 288 3.67 -26.60 -26.53
C PRO A 288 4.93 -25.80 -26.87
N LYS A 289 5.09 -24.60 -26.32
CA LYS A 289 6.21 -23.70 -26.64
C LYS A 289 7.30 -23.77 -25.60
N LYS A 290 8.50 -23.26 -25.95
CA LYS A 290 9.58 -22.99 -25.02
C LYS A 290 9.21 -21.83 -24.08
N VAL A 291 9.79 -21.82 -22.88
CA VAL A 291 9.46 -20.80 -21.86
C VAL A 291 9.64 -19.36 -22.37
N LEU A 292 10.73 -19.08 -23.08
CA LEU A 292 11.03 -17.73 -23.59
C LEU A 292 10.07 -17.27 -24.71
N GLU A 293 9.40 -18.21 -25.40
CA GLU A 293 8.43 -17.89 -26.45
C GLU A 293 7.09 -17.38 -25.90
N TYR A 294 6.89 -17.45 -24.58
CA TYR A 294 5.74 -16.84 -23.91
C TYR A 294 6.03 -15.41 -23.44
N GLU A 295 7.26 -14.93 -23.59
CA GLU A 295 7.67 -13.55 -23.28
C GLU A 295 7.30 -13.09 -21.86
N LEU A 296 7.44 -14.00 -20.89
CA LEU A 296 7.17 -13.73 -19.47
C LEU A 296 8.38 -13.16 -18.72
N THR A 297 9.44 -12.81 -19.44
CA THR A 297 10.57 -12.10 -18.87
C THR A 297 10.15 -10.69 -18.50
N SER A 298 10.35 -10.28 -17.26
CA SER A 298 10.21 -8.88 -16.92
C SER A 298 11.33 -8.09 -17.59
N GLY A 299 11.01 -7.33 -18.61
CA GLY A 299 11.80 -6.13 -18.86
C GLY A 299 11.80 -5.31 -17.57
N LEU A 300 12.94 -4.84 -17.12
CA LEU A 300 13.17 -4.23 -15.80
C LEU A 300 12.17 -3.12 -15.39
N TYR A 301 11.28 -2.62 -16.27
CA TYR A 301 10.39 -1.48 -16.02
C TYR A 301 9.13 -1.41 -16.92
N GLY A 302 8.60 -2.53 -17.36
CA GLY A 302 7.35 -2.47 -18.12
C GLY A 302 6.42 -3.60 -17.74
N PHE A 303 5.47 -3.34 -16.83
CA PHE A 303 4.32 -4.21 -16.63
C PHE A 303 3.49 -4.23 -17.91
N GLU A 304 3.83 -5.11 -18.84
CA GLU A 304 2.87 -5.53 -19.83
C GLU A 304 1.91 -6.52 -19.15
N SER A 305 1.09 -6.01 -18.24
CA SER A 305 0.08 -6.80 -17.50
C SER A 305 -0.76 -7.66 -18.44
N ARG A 306 -0.97 -7.18 -19.66
CA ARG A 306 -1.69 -7.93 -20.70
C ARG A 306 -1.02 -9.24 -21.06
N LYS A 307 0.31 -9.30 -21.18
CA LYS A 307 1.02 -10.56 -21.54
C LYS A 307 0.83 -11.63 -20.48
N TYR A 308 0.91 -11.23 -19.22
CA TYR A 308 0.70 -12.16 -18.11
C TYR A 308 -0.74 -12.64 -18.03
N SER A 309 -1.72 -11.74 -18.16
CA SER A 309 -3.12 -12.12 -18.16
C SER A 309 -3.50 -12.96 -19.38
N ASP A 310 -2.94 -12.67 -20.57
CA ASP A 310 -3.14 -13.51 -21.77
C ASP A 310 -2.53 -14.90 -21.60
N PHE A 311 -1.35 -14.99 -20.96
CA PHE A 311 -0.75 -16.26 -20.63
C PHE A 311 -1.59 -17.07 -19.63
N VAL A 312 -2.06 -16.43 -18.55
CA VAL A 312 -2.92 -17.11 -17.58
C VAL A 312 -4.23 -17.53 -18.22
N ARG A 313 -4.83 -16.71 -19.07
CA ARG A 313 -6.03 -17.09 -19.86
C ARG A 313 -5.77 -18.32 -20.72
N PHE A 314 -4.63 -18.37 -21.39
CA PHE A 314 -4.21 -19.55 -22.16
C PHE A 314 -4.05 -20.76 -21.24
N VAL A 315 -3.38 -20.63 -20.09
CA VAL A 315 -3.22 -21.73 -19.12
C VAL A 315 -4.57 -22.22 -18.61
N VAL A 316 -5.48 -21.33 -18.22
CA VAL A 316 -6.84 -21.69 -17.77
C VAL A 316 -7.55 -22.50 -18.87
N SER A 317 -7.47 -22.06 -20.13
CA SER A 317 -8.10 -22.79 -21.26
C SER A 317 -7.54 -24.21 -21.47
N GLN A 318 -6.28 -24.45 -21.08
CA GLN A 318 -5.68 -25.78 -21.17
C GLN A 318 -6.23 -26.75 -20.09
N TYR A 319 -6.81 -26.20 -19.02
CA TYR A 319 -7.35 -26.97 -17.91
C TYR A 319 -8.88 -27.03 -17.88
N ASP A 320 -9.56 -26.23 -18.69
CA ASP A 320 -11.02 -26.00 -18.65
C ASP A 320 -11.84 -27.30 -18.81
N SER A 321 -11.34 -28.28 -19.56
CA SER A 321 -12.00 -29.58 -19.72
C SER A 321 -11.67 -30.61 -18.63
N GLU A 322 -10.73 -30.31 -17.73
CA GLU A 322 -10.20 -31.25 -16.75
C GLU A 322 -10.49 -30.82 -15.30
N ILE A 323 -10.73 -29.53 -15.08
CA ILE A 323 -10.94 -28.91 -13.77
C ILE A 323 -12.31 -28.25 -13.72
N ASP A 324 -13.10 -28.56 -12.70
CA ASP A 324 -14.32 -27.83 -12.37
C ASP A 324 -13.96 -26.50 -11.67
N PHE A 325 -14.11 -25.41 -12.38
CA PHE A 325 -13.87 -24.05 -11.90
C PHE A 325 -15.07 -23.40 -11.19
N SER A 326 -16.21 -24.07 -11.04
CA SER A 326 -17.47 -23.50 -10.53
C SER A 326 -17.36 -22.80 -9.16
N LYS A 327 -16.38 -23.16 -8.34
CA LYS A 327 -16.16 -22.60 -6.99
C LYS A 327 -14.78 -21.94 -6.85
N VAL A 328 -14.03 -21.86 -7.92
CA VAL A 328 -12.68 -21.30 -7.89
C VAL A 328 -12.77 -19.79 -7.89
N GLU A 329 -12.20 -19.17 -6.85
CA GLU A 329 -12.17 -17.71 -6.70
C GLU A 329 -10.79 -17.13 -7.08
N THR A 330 -9.74 -17.96 -7.02
CA THR A 330 -8.36 -17.57 -7.39
C THR A 330 -7.64 -18.72 -8.06
N VAL A 331 -6.95 -18.45 -9.17
CA VAL A 331 -6.02 -19.40 -9.78
C VAL A 331 -4.57 -18.99 -9.50
N VAL A 332 -3.69 -19.98 -9.30
CA VAL A 332 -2.26 -19.75 -9.12
C VAL A 332 -1.49 -20.58 -10.14
N VAL A 333 -0.83 -19.91 -11.06
CA VAL A 333 0.03 -20.59 -12.05
C VAL A 333 1.42 -20.79 -11.45
N VAL A 334 1.87 -22.05 -11.44
CA VAL A 334 3.18 -22.43 -10.92
C VAL A 334 4.00 -23.18 -11.97
N PHE A 335 5.31 -23.15 -11.83
CA PHE A 335 6.29 -23.62 -12.81
C PHE A 335 7.26 -24.64 -12.20
N PRO A 336 7.96 -25.44 -13.00
CA PRO A 336 9.04 -26.29 -12.51
C PRO A 336 10.06 -25.48 -11.69
N LEU A 337 10.57 -26.07 -10.60
CA LEU A 337 11.55 -25.37 -9.74
C LEU A 337 12.83 -24.98 -10.50
N ALA A 338 13.13 -25.65 -11.60
CA ALA A 338 14.27 -25.32 -12.48
C ALA A 338 14.08 -24.02 -13.29
N THR A 339 12.86 -23.48 -13.38
CA THR A 339 12.62 -22.22 -14.09
C THR A 339 13.36 -21.07 -13.43
N THR A 340 14.09 -20.25 -14.22
CA THR A 340 14.90 -19.14 -13.70
C THR A 340 14.18 -17.79 -13.76
N GLN A 341 14.75 -16.78 -13.07
CA GLN A 341 14.22 -15.42 -13.08
C GLN A 341 14.32 -14.75 -14.46
N GLU A 342 15.31 -15.12 -15.25
CA GLU A 342 15.50 -14.61 -16.61
C GLU A 342 14.43 -15.16 -17.56
N GLN A 343 13.82 -16.27 -17.22
CA GLN A 343 12.77 -16.93 -18.01
C GLN A 343 11.39 -16.45 -17.63
N ILE A 344 11.13 -16.31 -16.32
CA ILE A 344 9.86 -15.78 -15.78
C ILE A 344 10.22 -14.81 -14.66
N GLY A 345 10.20 -13.54 -14.98
CA GLY A 345 10.86 -12.48 -14.20
C GLY A 345 10.05 -11.90 -13.05
N THR A 346 8.79 -12.29 -12.81
CA THR A 346 7.98 -11.55 -11.84
C THR A 346 6.92 -12.40 -11.14
N TRP A 347 6.49 -11.91 -9.96
CA TRP A 347 5.21 -12.20 -9.37
C TRP A 347 4.17 -11.24 -9.96
N VAL A 348 3.05 -11.78 -10.36
CA VAL A 348 1.93 -10.95 -10.83
C VAL A 348 0.66 -11.38 -10.11
N VAL A 349 -0.02 -10.41 -9.55
CA VAL A 349 -1.44 -10.50 -9.27
C VAL A 349 -2.12 -9.48 -10.17
N ASP A 350 -2.99 -9.93 -11.03
CA ASP A 350 -3.86 -9.05 -11.78
C ASP A 350 -5.28 -9.21 -11.28
N THR A 351 -5.84 -8.10 -10.89
CA THR A 351 -7.19 -8.00 -10.36
C THR A 351 -8.13 -7.28 -11.32
N GLN A 352 -7.64 -6.91 -12.50
CA GLN A 352 -8.43 -6.14 -13.49
C GLN A 352 -8.99 -7.01 -14.61
N ASN A 353 -8.45 -8.23 -14.79
CA ASN A 353 -8.88 -9.12 -15.86
C ASN A 353 -9.76 -10.25 -15.34
N THR A 354 -10.75 -10.61 -16.14
CA THR A 354 -11.63 -11.73 -15.91
C THR A 354 -11.27 -12.87 -16.86
N PHE A 355 -11.20 -14.08 -16.32
CA PHE A 355 -11.02 -15.30 -17.10
C PHE A 355 -12.37 -16.02 -17.19
N VAL A 356 -12.75 -16.43 -18.39
CA VAL A 356 -13.99 -17.16 -18.61
C VAL A 356 -13.67 -18.65 -18.76
N THR A 357 -14.38 -19.47 -18.02
CA THR A 357 -14.35 -20.93 -18.10
C THR A 357 -15.74 -21.43 -18.47
N SER A 358 -15.88 -22.74 -18.67
CA SER A 358 -17.18 -23.37 -18.95
C SER A 358 -18.18 -23.18 -17.80
N GLU A 359 -17.72 -23.01 -16.55
CA GLU A 359 -18.56 -22.86 -15.34
C GLU A 359 -18.79 -21.39 -14.94
N GLY A 360 -17.99 -20.45 -15.44
CA GLY A 360 -18.15 -19.04 -15.08
C GLY A 360 -16.88 -18.20 -15.17
N SER A 361 -16.85 -17.13 -14.41
CA SER A 361 -15.75 -16.16 -14.46
C SER A 361 -14.89 -16.21 -13.22
N ILE A 362 -13.58 -16.19 -13.40
CA ILE A 362 -12.56 -16.08 -12.35
C ILE A 362 -11.97 -14.66 -12.42
N PHE A 363 -11.88 -13.99 -11.27
CA PHE A 363 -11.45 -12.59 -11.18
C PHE A 363 -10.05 -12.41 -10.60
N ASN A 364 -9.44 -13.45 -10.05
CA ASN A 364 -8.17 -13.33 -9.37
C ASN A 364 -7.19 -14.38 -9.87
N TYR A 365 -5.97 -13.95 -10.15
CA TYR A 365 -4.89 -14.89 -10.39
C TYR A 365 -3.58 -14.43 -9.76
N MET A 366 -2.72 -15.40 -9.48
CA MET A 366 -1.33 -15.21 -9.09
C MET A 366 -0.45 -15.98 -10.07
N LEU A 367 0.70 -15.42 -10.41
CA LEU A 367 1.71 -16.09 -11.22
C LEU A 367 3.00 -16.19 -10.41
N ALA A 368 3.33 -17.40 -9.92
CA ALA A 368 4.47 -17.65 -9.07
C ALA A 368 5.74 -17.87 -9.92
N GLY A 369 6.26 -16.82 -10.55
CA GLY A 369 7.28 -16.93 -11.57
C GLY A 369 8.70 -16.51 -11.19
N LYS A 370 8.89 -15.70 -10.17
CA LYS A 370 10.15 -15.01 -9.91
C LYS A 370 11.28 -15.93 -9.41
N GLY A 371 11.90 -16.68 -10.30
CA GLY A 371 13.13 -17.43 -10.06
C GLY A 371 13.18 -18.20 -8.75
N VAL A 372 14.24 -18.02 -7.97
CA VAL A 372 14.43 -18.70 -6.67
C VAL A 372 13.40 -18.29 -5.61
N THR A 373 12.71 -17.17 -5.78
CA THR A 373 11.70 -16.69 -4.82
C THR A 373 10.30 -17.25 -5.06
N LYS A 374 10.09 -18.06 -6.10
CA LYS A 374 8.78 -18.65 -6.41
C LYS A 374 8.22 -19.54 -5.28
N THR A 375 9.08 -20.09 -4.43
CA THR A 375 8.72 -20.82 -3.21
C THR A 375 8.80 -19.97 -1.95
N ASP A 376 8.99 -18.65 -2.09
CA ASP A 376 8.99 -17.71 -0.96
C ASP A 376 7.57 -17.58 -0.42
N SER A 377 7.38 -18.10 0.78
CA SER A 377 6.06 -18.10 1.42
C SER A 377 5.56 -16.71 1.75
N SER A 378 6.46 -15.73 2.01
CA SER A 378 6.06 -14.33 2.27
C SER A 378 5.42 -13.71 1.03
N ALA A 379 5.96 -13.99 -0.15
CA ALA A 379 5.38 -13.54 -1.40
C ALA A 379 3.98 -14.14 -1.63
N TRP A 380 3.79 -15.45 -1.37
CA TRP A 380 2.47 -16.07 -1.50
C TRP A 380 1.43 -15.48 -0.55
N VAL A 381 1.83 -15.19 0.68
CA VAL A 381 0.95 -14.52 1.66
C VAL A 381 0.58 -13.12 1.18
N HIS A 382 1.57 -12.32 0.77
CA HIS A 382 1.38 -10.95 0.30
C HIS A 382 0.46 -10.90 -0.94
N GLU A 383 0.78 -11.69 -1.95
CA GLU A 383 0.05 -11.66 -3.22
C GLU A 383 -1.41 -12.15 -3.07
N TYR A 384 -1.66 -13.12 -2.18
CA TYR A 384 -3.05 -13.51 -1.88
C TYR A 384 -3.84 -12.38 -1.19
N GLY A 385 -3.18 -11.50 -0.43
CA GLY A 385 -3.78 -10.28 0.11
C GLY A 385 -4.41 -9.38 -0.97
N HIS A 386 -3.79 -9.30 -2.13
CA HIS A 386 -4.36 -8.58 -3.27
C HIS A 386 -5.63 -9.24 -3.82
N ALA A 387 -5.70 -10.57 -3.85
CA ALA A 387 -6.92 -11.27 -4.22
C ALA A 387 -8.08 -10.97 -3.26
N LEU A 388 -7.78 -10.69 -1.99
CA LEU A 388 -8.75 -10.22 -1.01
C LEU A 388 -9.14 -8.74 -1.15
N GLY A 389 -8.45 -7.98 -2.01
CA GLY A 389 -8.69 -6.57 -2.27
C GLY A 389 -7.77 -5.60 -1.52
N LEU A 390 -6.82 -6.10 -0.73
CA LEU A 390 -5.85 -5.27 -0.02
C LEU A 390 -4.81 -4.69 -0.99
N THR A 391 -4.42 -3.45 -0.77
CA THR A 391 -3.40 -2.76 -1.58
C THR A 391 -2.01 -2.85 -0.95
N ASP A 392 -0.95 -2.63 -1.75
CA ASP A 392 0.39 -2.41 -1.20
C ASP A 392 0.38 -1.20 -0.27
N MET A 393 0.87 -1.39 0.95
CA MET A 393 0.98 -0.35 1.97
C MET A 393 2.37 0.28 2.01
N ARG A 394 3.31 -0.23 1.20
CA ARG A 394 4.65 0.35 1.09
C ARG A 394 4.63 1.57 0.17
N PHE A 395 5.49 2.52 0.46
CA PHE A 395 5.80 3.57 -0.49
C PHE A 395 6.65 3.01 -1.62
N VAL A 396 6.22 3.22 -2.84
CA VAL A 396 7.04 2.96 -4.04
C VAL A 396 7.34 4.30 -4.67
N ASP A 397 8.62 4.61 -4.82
CA ASP A 397 9.04 5.85 -5.46
C ASP A 397 8.48 5.89 -6.89
N PRO A 398 7.72 6.96 -7.26
CA PRO A 398 7.09 7.05 -8.58
C PRO A 398 8.09 7.17 -9.72
N VAL A 399 9.32 7.58 -9.40
CA VAL A 399 10.38 7.81 -10.37
C VAL A 399 11.33 6.62 -10.43
N ASN A 400 11.49 5.91 -9.31
CA ASN A 400 12.33 4.72 -9.23
C ASN A 400 11.62 3.61 -8.44
N SER A 401 10.91 2.74 -9.13
CA SER A 401 10.15 1.62 -8.54
C SER A 401 11.01 0.61 -7.76
N ASN A 402 12.34 0.67 -7.89
CA ASN A 402 13.25 -0.13 -7.07
C ASN A 402 13.41 0.43 -5.65
N ILE A 403 13.09 1.71 -5.43
CA ILE A 403 13.05 2.29 -4.10
C ILE A 403 11.68 1.99 -3.52
N GLN A 404 11.62 0.94 -2.72
CA GLN A 404 10.45 0.56 -1.96
C GLN A 404 10.82 0.70 -0.49
N ARG A 405 9.98 1.42 0.24
CA ARG A 405 10.17 1.65 1.66
C ARG A 405 8.91 1.24 2.41
N PRO A 406 9.02 0.65 3.59
CA PRO A 406 7.86 0.36 4.43
C PRO A 406 7.29 1.64 5.07
N GLU A 407 7.44 2.79 4.39
CA GLU A 407 6.97 4.08 4.87
C GLU A 407 5.50 4.01 5.24
N GLY A 408 5.22 4.49 6.43
CA GLY A 408 3.88 4.55 6.98
C GLY A 408 3.58 3.44 7.97
N LEU A 409 3.93 2.19 7.71
CA LEU A 409 3.56 1.05 8.58
C LEU A 409 4.74 0.26 9.14
N GLY A 410 5.95 0.45 8.62
CA GLY A 410 7.13 -0.27 9.10
C GLY A 410 6.97 -1.79 8.97
N VAL A 411 7.20 -2.48 10.09
CA VAL A 411 7.18 -3.95 10.16
C VAL A 411 5.82 -4.54 10.52
N PHE A 412 4.74 -3.76 10.60
CA PHE A 412 3.50 -4.17 11.26
C PHE A 412 2.39 -4.69 10.32
N ASP A 413 2.62 -4.78 9.01
CA ASP A 413 1.63 -5.33 8.08
C ASP A 413 2.33 -6.04 6.91
N VAL A 414 1.86 -7.24 6.56
CA VAL A 414 2.43 -8.00 5.45
C VAL A 414 2.29 -7.29 4.10
N MET A 415 1.27 -6.44 3.95
CA MET A 415 1.11 -5.64 2.74
C MET A 415 2.10 -4.46 2.68
N GLY A 416 2.76 -4.14 3.78
CA GLY A 416 3.83 -3.13 3.87
C GLY A 416 5.23 -3.75 3.85
N SER A 417 5.41 -4.92 4.46
CA SER A 417 6.69 -5.61 4.60
C SER A 417 6.83 -6.73 3.57
N GLY A 418 7.91 -6.73 2.80
CA GLY A 418 8.15 -7.77 1.78
C GLY A 418 9.02 -8.94 2.25
N SER A 419 9.55 -8.93 3.49
CA SER A 419 10.54 -9.91 3.96
C SER A 419 10.12 -10.70 5.20
N THR A 420 9.19 -10.16 5.98
CA THR A 420 8.57 -10.82 7.13
C THR A 420 7.09 -11.06 6.84
N VAL A 421 6.45 -11.92 7.59
CA VAL A 421 5.01 -12.19 7.48
C VAL A 421 4.31 -11.71 8.76
N PRO A 422 4.25 -10.39 9.01
CA PRO A 422 3.52 -9.85 10.15
C PRO A 422 2.01 -10.01 9.96
N GLU A 423 1.29 -10.05 11.06
CA GLU A 423 -0.17 -9.96 11.08
C GLU A 423 -0.65 -8.72 10.29
N ILE A 424 -1.78 -8.80 9.61
CA ILE A 424 -2.37 -7.60 9.00
C ILE A 424 -2.99 -6.69 10.07
N LEU A 425 -3.03 -5.38 9.80
CA LEU A 425 -3.61 -4.38 10.68
C LEU A 425 -5.12 -4.58 10.91
N LEU A 426 -5.62 -4.02 12.01
CA LEU A 426 -7.06 -4.02 12.34
C LEU A 426 -7.90 -3.46 11.19
N TRP A 427 -7.47 -2.35 10.57
CA TRP A 427 -8.18 -1.76 9.44
C TRP A 427 -8.29 -2.72 8.25
N SER A 428 -7.21 -3.41 7.91
CA SER A 428 -7.20 -4.41 6.83
C SER A 428 -8.16 -5.56 7.13
N ARG A 429 -8.20 -6.05 8.38
CA ARG A 429 -9.17 -7.07 8.82
C ARG A 429 -10.61 -6.58 8.78
N PHE A 430 -10.85 -5.32 9.17
CA PHE A 430 -12.16 -4.68 9.10
C PHE A 430 -12.64 -4.55 7.65
N LEU A 431 -11.74 -4.13 6.76
CA LEU A 431 -12.01 -3.95 5.33
C LEU A 431 -12.44 -5.26 4.65
N ILE A 432 -11.74 -6.37 4.91
CA ILE A 432 -12.08 -7.68 4.34
C ILE A 432 -13.14 -8.46 5.16
N ASN A 433 -13.77 -7.82 6.14
CA ASN A 433 -14.87 -8.36 6.97
C ASN A 433 -14.53 -9.66 7.73
N VAL A 434 -13.30 -9.84 8.19
CA VAL A 434 -12.90 -11.04 8.95
C VAL A 434 -12.95 -10.85 10.47
N LEU A 435 -13.36 -9.67 10.94
CA LEU A 435 -13.59 -9.36 12.35
C LEU A 435 -15.06 -9.64 12.72
N ALA A 436 -15.27 -10.17 13.92
CA ALA A 436 -16.59 -10.21 14.51
C ALA A 436 -17.02 -8.77 14.92
N PRO A 437 -18.33 -8.44 14.85
CA PRO A 437 -18.82 -7.07 15.10
C PRO A 437 -18.38 -6.47 16.44
N LYS A 438 -18.23 -7.29 17.49
CA LYS A 438 -17.80 -6.83 18.83
C LYS A 438 -16.30 -6.52 18.94
N GLN A 439 -15.52 -6.87 17.94
CA GLN A 439 -14.06 -6.71 17.97
C GLN A 439 -13.58 -5.32 17.54
N VAL A 440 -14.48 -4.51 17.03
CA VAL A 440 -14.20 -3.13 16.63
C VAL A 440 -15.21 -2.20 17.29
N LEU A 441 -14.73 -1.11 17.86
CA LEU A 441 -15.56 -0.04 18.37
C LEU A 441 -15.39 1.20 17.48
N CYS A 442 -16.51 1.71 16.98
CA CYS A 442 -16.58 2.93 16.18
C CYS A 442 -16.89 4.13 17.07
N ILE A 443 -15.95 5.06 17.24
CA ILE A 443 -16.17 6.30 18.02
C ILE A 443 -16.50 7.43 17.05
N SER A 444 -17.76 7.54 16.69
CA SER A 444 -18.27 8.53 15.71
C SER A 444 -18.64 9.88 16.34
N GLN A 445 -18.73 9.97 17.66
CA GLN A 445 -19.08 11.19 18.37
C GLN A 445 -17.92 11.68 19.23
N PRO A 446 -17.67 13.00 19.27
CA PRO A 446 -16.64 13.57 20.14
C PRO A 446 -16.91 13.23 21.61
N SER A 447 -16.00 12.52 22.24
CA SER A 447 -16.13 12.11 23.64
C SER A 447 -14.76 11.87 24.28
N THR A 448 -14.74 11.84 25.61
CA THR A 448 -13.65 11.26 26.38
C THR A 448 -14.08 9.91 26.88
N SER A 449 -13.34 8.86 26.54
CA SER A 449 -13.65 7.49 26.95
C SER A 449 -12.40 6.66 27.17
N THR A 450 -12.54 5.57 27.94
CA THR A 450 -11.45 4.65 28.25
C THR A 450 -11.88 3.24 27.89
N HIS A 451 -11.03 2.53 27.18
CA HIS A 451 -11.32 1.23 26.60
C HIS A 451 -10.22 0.23 26.87
N TRP A 452 -10.59 -0.99 27.17
CA TRP A 452 -9.67 -2.12 27.20
C TRP A 452 -9.71 -2.84 25.87
N ILE A 453 -8.58 -2.87 25.14
CA ILE A 453 -8.39 -3.57 23.88
C ILE A 453 -7.48 -4.79 24.07
N ARG A 454 -7.87 -5.91 23.50
CA ARG A 454 -7.09 -7.15 23.51
C ARG A 454 -6.05 -7.14 22.39
N PRO A 455 -4.91 -7.84 22.56
CA PRO A 455 -3.97 -7.99 21.45
C PRO A 455 -4.65 -8.56 20.21
N LEU A 456 -4.28 -8.04 19.05
CA LEU A 456 -4.89 -8.44 17.77
C LEU A 456 -4.66 -9.93 17.46
N GLU A 457 -3.56 -10.48 17.94
CA GLU A 457 -3.16 -11.89 17.78
C GLU A 457 -3.97 -12.86 18.66
N GLN A 458 -4.60 -12.39 19.73
CA GLN A 458 -5.44 -13.21 20.60
C GLN A 458 -6.72 -13.66 19.88
N ARG A 459 -7.07 -14.94 20.02
CA ARG A 459 -8.20 -15.56 19.29
C ARG A 459 -9.55 -15.51 20.05
N ASP A 460 -9.66 -14.60 21.01
CA ASP A 460 -10.94 -14.32 21.68
C ASP A 460 -11.83 -13.39 20.84
N THR A 461 -13.08 -13.23 21.27
CA THR A 461 -14.08 -12.38 20.63
C THR A 461 -14.17 -10.98 21.24
N ASP A 462 -13.25 -10.63 22.14
CA ASP A 462 -13.22 -9.34 22.81
C ASP A 462 -12.74 -8.21 21.87
N LEU A 463 -12.89 -6.97 22.32
CA LEU A 463 -12.54 -5.78 21.59
C LEU A 463 -11.05 -5.78 21.19
N LYS A 464 -10.76 -5.64 19.90
CA LYS A 464 -9.40 -5.63 19.33
C LYS A 464 -8.87 -4.22 19.06
N GLY A 465 -9.76 -3.27 18.83
CA GLY A 465 -9.34 -1.90 18.63
C GLY A 465 -10.47 -0.93 18.33
N LEU A 466 -10.07 0.31 18.11
CA LEU A 466 -10.97 1.44 17.90
C LEU A 466 -10.76 2.05 16.52
N ILE A 467 -11.84 2.54 15.94
CA ILE A 467 -11.84 3.36 14.73
C ILE A 467 -12.51 4.69 15.08
N ILE A 468 -11.84 5.79 14.80
CA ILE A 468 -12.31 7.16 15.05
C ILE A 468 -12.36 7.90 13.71
N PRO A 469 -13.52 8.04 13.06
CA PRO A 469 -13.65 8.86 11.86
C PRO A 469 -13.25 10.31 12.14
N THR A 470 -12.39 10.87 11.31
CA THR A 470 -11.93 12.26 11.42
C THR A 470 -12.37 13.11 10.22
N GLY A 471 -12.96 12.47 9.23
CA GLY A 471 -13.53 13.07 8.03
C GLY A 471 -14.17 12.00 7.17
N THR A 472 -14.74 12.38 6.03
CA THR A 472 -15.41 11.45 5.10
C THR A 472 -14.49 10.32 4.63
N TYR A 473 -13.20 10.61 4.45
CA TYR A 473 -12.20 9.71 3.89
C TYR A 473 -11.07 9.38 4.85
N THR A 474 -11.14 9.84 6.09
CA THR A 474 -10.03 9.73 7.05
C THR A 474 -10.50 9.20 8.40
N ALA A 475 -9.66 8.36 9.02
CA ALA A 475 -9.86 7.88 10.38
C ALA A 475 -8.53 7.72 11.13
N ILE A 476 -8.63 7.67 12.46
CA ILE A 476 -7.57 7.19 13.35
C ILE A 476 -7.96 5.77 13.75
N ILE A 477 -6.99 4.88 13.73
CA ILE A 477 -7.14 3.49 14.14
C ILE A 477 -6.22 3.23 15.33
N ILE A 478 -6.68 2.44 16.28
CA ILE A 478 -5.94 2.11 17.49
C ILE A 478 -6.07 0.61 17.74
N GLU A 479 -4.95 -0.10 17.88
CA GLU A 479 -4.90 -1.53 18.13
C GLU A 479 -3.76 -1.91 19.08
N SER A 480 -3.82 -3.10 19.67
CA SER A 480 -2.79 -3.64 20.56
C SER A 480 -2.05 -4.78 19.87
N ARG A 481 -0.72 -4.78 19.95
CA ARG A 481 0.17 -5.80 19.34
C ARG A 481 1.05 -6.46 20.36
N ARG A 482 1.23 -7.79 20.23
CA ARG A 482 2.13 -8.62 21.05
C ARG A 482 2.90 -9.60 20.17
N SER A 483 3.99 -10.14 20.68
CA SER A 483 4.83 -11.11 19.96
C SER A 483 4.23 -12.52 19.96
N TYR A 484 2.99 -12.64 19.50
CA TYR A 484 2.28 -13.91 19.30
C TYR A 484 1.83 -14.04 17.83
N GLY A 485 1.24 -15.17 17.48
CA GLY A 485 0.76 -15.40 16.13
C GLY A 485 1.90 -15.29 15.14
N TRP A 486 1.65 -14.58 14.07
CA TRP A 486 2.64 -14.26 13.04
C TRP A 486 3.52 -13.06 13.42
N ASP A 487 3.19 -12.35 14.50
CA ASP A 487 4.01 -11.29 15.07
C ASP A 487 5.05 -11.78 16.08
N SER A 488 5.32 -13.08 16.13
CA SER A 488 6.28 -13.69 17.05
C SER A 488 7.69 -13.09 17.01
N PHE A 489 8.04 -12.39 15.94
CA PHE A 489 9.32 -11.70 15.76
C PHE A 489 9.38 -10.32 16.44
N LEU A 490 8.25 -9.75 16.89
CA LEU A 490 8.23 -8.43 17.50
C LEU A 490 9.06 -8.43 18.80
N SER A 491 10.05 -7.57 18.83
CA SER A 491 10.84 -7.36 20.05
C SER A 491 10.00 -6.63 21.12
N PRO A 492 10.40 -6.66 22.40
CA PRO A 492 9.65 -5.96 23.46
C PRO A 492 9.41 -4.47 23.20
N LYS A 493 10.32 -3.79 22.48
CA LYS A 493 10.17 -2.38 22.12
C LYS A 493 9.06 -2.15 21.07
N ASP A 494 8.78 -3.16 20.25
CA ASP A 494 7.80 -3.08 19.15
C ASP A 494 6.39 -3.52 19.57
N GLN A 495 6.22 -4.08 20.79
CA GLN A 495 4.93 -4.48 21.34
C GLN A 495 4.25 -3.33 22.07
N GLY A 496 2.93 -3.23 22.01
CA GLY A 496 2.12 -2.19 22.66
C GLY A 496 1.01 -1.68 21.78
N VAL A 497 0.62 -0.44 21.97
CA VAL A 497 -0.47 0.19 21.23
C VAL A 497 0.05 0.84 19.95
N LEU A 498 -0.46 0.42 18.82
CA LEU A 498 -0.29 1.12 17.56
C LEU A 498 -1.42 2.13 17.36
N VAL A 499 -1.04 3.34 16.95
CA VAL A 499 -1.96 4.38 16.50
C VAL A 499 -1.57 4.75 15.08
N TYR A 500 -2.51 4.71 14.15
CA TYR A 500 -2.24 5.10 12.78
C TYR A 500 -3.45 5.79 12.15
N THR A 501 -3.20 6.53 11.09
CA THR A 501 -4.24 7.16 10.27
C THR A 501 -4.47 6.36 9.01
N VAL A 502 -5.69 6.44 8.50
CA VAL A 502 -6.09 5.96 7.17
C VAL A 502 -6.62 7.14 6.39
N ASP A 503 -6.22 7.29 5.14
CA ASP A 503 -6.81 8.22 4.17
C ASP A 503 -7.11 7.46 2.87
N THR A 504 -8.38 7.20 2.62
CA THR A 504 -8.83 6.41 1.46
C THR A 504 -8.69 7.12 0.11
N ARG A 505 -8.26 8.39 0.11
CA ARG A 505 -7.98 9.17 -1.11
C ARG A 505 -6.55 9.01 -1.61
N ILE A 506 -5.68 8.47 -0.75
CA ILE A 506 -4.27 8.29 -1.09
C ILE A 506 -4.14 7.04 -1.97
N PRO A 507 -3.59 7.19 -3.19
CA PRO A 507 -3.50 6.10 -4.14
C PRO A 507 -2.61 4.95 -3.68
N TYR A 508 -2.84 3.80 -4.28
CA TYR A 508 -1.97 2.63 -4.28
C TYR A 508 -0.48 2.97 -4.32
N LYS A 509 0.33 2.32 -3.50
CA LYS A 509 1.79 2.53 -3.37
C LYS A 509 2.22 3.94 -2.90
N ARG A 510 1.36 4.63 -2.15
CA ARG A 510 1.62 5.98 -1.61
C ARG A 510 1.40 6.07 -0.10
N SER A 511 1.44 4.94 0.59
CA SER A 511 1.23 4.85 2.04
C SER A 511 -0.10 5.46 2.50
N PRO A 512 -1.25 4.89 2.11
CA PRO A 512 -2.56 5.38 2.53
C PRO A 512 -2.82 5.20 4.03
N MET A 513 -2.00 4.40 4.71
CA MET A 513 -1.98 4.25 6.17
C MET A 513 -0.63 4.68 6.72
N GLN A 514 -0.64 5.41 7.84
CA GLN A 514 0.58 5.97 8.45
C GLN A 514 0.54 5.89 9.97
N LEU A 515 1.58 5.30 10.56
CA LEU A 515 1.77 5.26 12.02
C LEU A 515 1.95 6.67 12.59
N ILE A 516 1.29 6.92 13.70
CA ILE A 516 1.50 8.09 14.55
C ILE A 516 2.39 7.64 15.72
N VAL A 517 3.62 8.05 15.68
CA VAL A 517 4.65 7.50 16.54
C VAL A 517 5.00 8.45 17.70
N PRO A 518 5.38 7.92 18.86
CA PRO A 518 5.85 8.74 19.98
C PRO A 518 7.15 9.48 19.62
N SER A 519 7.42 10.58 20.34
CA SER A 519 8.58 11.43 20.07
C SER A 519 9.93 10.70 20.22
N ARG A 520 10.00 9.63 20.99
CA ARG A 520 11.20 8.80 21.18
C ARG A 520 11.55 7.95 19.95
N THR A 521 10.60 7.66 19.07
CA THR A 521 10.84 6.85 17.88
C THR A 521 11.68 7.63 16.87
N LEU A 522 12.92 7.21 16.67
CA LEU A 522 13.88 7.84 15.78
C LEU A 522 13.93 7.15 14.40
N ASP A 523 13.65 5.84 14.38
CA ASP A 523 13.58 5.07 13.13
C ASP A 523 12.33 5.45 12.35
N ARG A 524 12.51 6.13 11.23
CA ARG A 524 11.43 6.57 10.32
C ARG A 524 11.34 5.73 9.06
N GLU A 525 12.19 4.74 8.92
CA GLU A 525 12.18 3.81 7.80
C GLU A 525 11.38 2.55 8.15
N TRP A 526 11.76 1.87 9.22
CA TRP A 526 11.14 0.62 9.66
C TRP A 526 10.12 0.80 10.78
N TYR A 527 10.08 1.99 11.38
CA TYR A 527 9.20 2.33 12.48
C TYR A 527 9.31 1.39 13.69
N THR A 528 10.48 0.79 13.88
CA THR A 528 10.77 0.04 15.11
C THR A 528 10.63 0.97 16.31
N ASP A 529 10.20 0.43 17.45
CA ASP A 529 9.94 1.22 18.66
C ASP A 529 8.77 2.24 18.51
N SER A 530 7.80 1.96 17.62
CA SER A 530 6.66 2.86 17.38
C SER A 530 5.47 2.60 18.30
N ALA A 531 5.36 1.39 18.84
CA ALA A 531 4.25 1.03 19.71
C ALA A 531 4.29 1.83 21.02
N LEU A 532 3.21 2.52 21.36
CA LEU A 532 3.07 3.31 22.58
C LEU A 532 3.13 2.41 23.82
N LYS A 533 3.77 2.91 24.87
CA LYS A 533 3.91 2.29 26.18
C LYS A 533 3.04 3.00 27.22
N VAL A 534 2.89 2.37 28.39
CA VAL A 534 2.15 2.96 29.52
C VAL A 534 2.65 4.37 29.82
N GLY A 535 1.72 5.32 29.96
CA GLY A 535 1.98 6.73 30.19
C GLY A 535 2.27 7.55 28.92
N GLU A 536 2.56 6.90 27.80
CA GLU A 536 2.80 7.61 26.54
C GLU A 536 1.51 8.10 25.90
N THR A 537 1.64 9.21 25.20
CA THR A 537 0.54 9.92 24.55
C THR A 537 0.93 10.37 23.15
N VAL A 538 0.00 10.24 22.20
CA VAL A 538 0.09 10.90 20.90
C VAL A 538 -1.14 11.76 20.66
N THR A 539 -0.96 12.80 19.84
CA THR A 539 -2.04 13.70 19.43
C THR A 539 -2.09 13.76 17.91
N THR A 540 -3.26 13.54 17.36
CA THR A 540 -3.49 13.60 15.90
C THR A 540 -4.95 13.94 15.61
N ASN A 541 -5.20 14.74 14.56
CA ASN A 541 -6.53 15.10 14.07
C ASN A 541 -7.52 15.59 15.16
N GLY A 542 -7.00 16.32 16.17
CA GLY A 542 -7.79 16.84 17.29
C GLY A 542 -8.18 15.78 18.31
N TRP A 543 -7.49 14.63 18.34
CA TRP A 543 -7.64 13.60 19.36
C TRP A 543 -6.32 13.36 20.08
N LYS A 544 -6.42 13.10 21.37
CA LYS A 544 -5.33 12.68 22.24
C LYS A 544 -5.56 11.24 22.67
N ILE A 545 -4.58 10.39 22.43
CA ILE A 545 -4.61 8.96 22.76
C ILE A 545 -3.52 8.67 23.77
N THR A 546 -3.89 8.11 24.92
CA THR A 546 -2.97 7.80 26.03
C THR A 546 -3.08 6.33 26.40
N VAL A 547 -1.97 5.63 26.59
CA VAL A 547 -1.91 4.28 27.14
C VAL A 547 -1.93 4.37 28.67
N VAL A 548 -2.97 3.83 29.30
CA VAL A 548 -3.19 3.91 30.75
C VAL A 548 -2.61 2.70 31.47
N GLU A 549 -2.85 1.50 30.92
CA GLU A 549 -2.33 0.23 31.42
C GLU A 549 -1.90 -0.66 30.28
N SER A 550 -0.96 -1.57 30.52
CA SER A 550 -0.49 -2.55 29.54
C SER A 550 -0.05 -3.84 30.25
N GLY A 551 -0.32 -4.96 29.64
CA GLY A 551 0.04 -6.28 30.16
C GLY A 551 -0.30 -7.39 29.15
N ASP A 552 -0.22 -8.64 29.58
CA ASP A 552 -0.63 -9.79 28.75
C ASP A 552 -2.12 -9.72 28.37
N PHE A 553 -2.92 -9.04 29.19
CA PHE A 553 -4.34 -8.80 28.92
C PHE A 553 -4.58 -7.85 27.72
N GLY A 554 -3.57 -7.20 27.18
CA GLY A 554 -3.65 -6.14 26.18
C GLY A 554 -3.36 -4.77 26.78
N ASP A 555 -4.10 -3.76 26.33
CA ASP A 555 -3.86 -2.37 26.71
C ASP A 555 -5.16 -1.66 27.08
N VAL A 556 -5.07 -0.79 28.09
CA VAL A 556 -6.13 0.18 28.40
C VAL A 556 -5.72 1.52 27.82
N ILE A 557 -6.58 2.05 26.99
CA ILE A 557 -6.37 3.31 26.28
C ILE A 557 -7.44 4.32 26.63
N LYS A 558 -7.03 5.56 26.86
CA LYS A 558 -7.91 6.71 26.98
C LYS A 558 -7.86 7.52 25.69
N VAL A 559 -9.01 7.82 25.13
CA VAL A 559 -9.18 8.69 23.98
C VAL A 559 -9.92 9.95 24.39
N GLU A 560 -9.43 11.12 23.98
CA GLU A 560 -9.94 12.43 24.37
C GLU A 560 -10.03 13.32 23.15
N LYS A 561 -11.23 13.86 22.86
CA LYS A 561 -11.35 14.92 21.85
C LYS A 561 -10.81 16.22 22.43
N ILE A 562 -9.85 16.84 21.72
CA ILE A 562 -9.21 18.09 22.10
C ILE A 562 -9.40 19.12 20.97
N GLY A 563 -10.11 20.19 21.25
CA GLY A 563 -10.29 21.32 20.32
C GLY A 563 -11.33 21.09 19.28
#